data_ccac4c9295bbe9ca159c02ca31a6e62f
#
_entry.id   ccac4c9295bbe9ca159c02ca31a6e62f
#
_cell.length_a   1.000
_cell.length_b   1.000
_cell.length_c   1.000
_cell.angle_alpha   90.00
_cell.angle_beta   90.00
_cell.angle_gamma   90.00
#
_symmetry.space_group_name_H-M   'P 1'
#
loop_
_entity.id
_entity.type
_entity.pdbx_description
1 polymer ?
#
loop_
_entity_poly.entity_id
_entity_poly.type
_entity_poly.pdbx_seq_one_letter_code
_entity_poly.pdbx_strand_id
1 'polypeptide(L)'
;DITASKGDKFFFIQVKTSFFKENKLSVFIKPNNFINSSTANIFYVIVFRYSCDGHMTNRFLILQNGDINRMQHGGYISTSDAGMTIKVKQDNRGLFIYNRDKQEDATYYLDNFDLIR
;
A
#
# COMPACT_ATOMS: atom_id res chain seq x y z
N ASP A 1 11.91 -7.96 3.05
CA ASP A 1 12.14 -7.28 1.78
C ASP A 1 12.54 -8.30 0.72
N ILE A 2 12.03 -8.12 -0.46
CA ILE A 2 12.25 -9.03 -1.57
C ILE A 2 12.86 -8.23 -2.72
N THR A 3 13.92 -8.78 -3.31
CA THR A 3 14.46 -8.29 -4.58
C THR A 3 14.05 -9.29 -5.66
N ALA A 4 13.42 -8.81 -6.71
CA ALA A 4 12.98 -9.62 -7.83
C ALA A 4 13.50 -9.04 -9.14
N SER A 5 13.65 -9.88 -10.15
CA SER A 5 14.05 -9.42 -11.47
C SER A 5 13.16 -10.03 -12.54
N LYS A 6 12.94 -9.27 -13.60
CA LYS A 6 12.22 -9.71 -14.78
C LYS A 6 12.93 -9.17 -16.03
N GLY A 7 13.60 -10.06 -16.76
CA GLY A 7 14.51 -9.61 -17.82
C GLY A 7 15.66 -8.80 -17.23
N ASP A 8 15.89 -7.63 -17.77
CA ASP A 8 16.94 -6.70 -17.30
C ASP A 8 16.44 -5.75 -16.18
N LYS A 9 15.23 -5.94 -15.69
CA LYS A 9 14.65 -5.07 -14.68
C LYS A 9 14.74 -5.70 -13.30
N PHE A 10 15.12 -4.88 -12.32
CA PHE A 10 15.15 -5.25 -10.92
C PHE A 10 14.05 -4.50 -10.18
N PHE A 11 13.36 -5.21 -9.30
CA PHE A 11 12.29 -4.67 -8.47
C PHE A 11 12.65 -4.85 -7.01
N PHE A 12 12.44 -3.80 -6.22
CA PHE A 12 12.48 -3.91 -4.77
C PHE A 12 11.05 -3.98 -4.27
N ILE A 13 10.75 -5.00 -3.49
CA ILE A 13 9.41 -5.22 -2.96
C ILE A 13 9.51 -5.24 -1.44
N GLN A 14 8.87 -4.29 -0.79
CA GLN A 14 8.68 -4.30 0.66
C GLN A 14 7.31 -4.85 0.98
N VAL A 15 7.28 -5.86 1.84
CA VAL A 15 6.04 -6.51 2.26
C VAL A 15 5.71 -6.07 3.67
N LYS A 16 4.51 -5.55 3.85
CA LYS A 16 3.97 -5.17 5.15
C LYS A 16 2.68 -5.96 5.38
N THR A 17 2.55 -6.53 6.56
CA THR A 17 1.35 -7.29 6.94
C THR A 17 0.56 -6.51 7.96
N SER A 18 -0.74 -6.44 7.78
CA SER A 18 -1.65 -5.79 8.72
C SER A 18 -2.97 -6.54 8.78
N PHE A 19 -3.81 -6.18 9.75
CA PHE A 19 -5.09 -6.82 9.97
C PHE A 19 -6.19 -5.76 10.04
N PHE A 20 -7.37 -6.08 9.47
CA PHE A 20 -8.53 -5.24 9.66
C PHE A 20 -9.04 -5.35 11.09
N LYS A 21 -9.35 -4.19 11.66
CA LYS A 21 -10.08 -4.04 12.89
C LYS A 21 -11.16 -3.00 12.66
N GLU A 22 -12.41 -3.38 12.79
CA GLU A 22 -13.55 -2.50 12.53
C GLU A 22 -13.51 -1.91 11.11
N ASN A 23 -13.17 -2.73 10.14
CA ASN A 23 -13.05 -2.38 8.72
C ASN A 23 -11.95 -1.36 8.39
N LYS A 24 -10.96 -1.22 9.28
CA LYS A 24 -9.83 -0.32 9.10
C LYS A 24 -8.52 -1.04 9.41
N LEU A 25 -7.48 -0.67 8.68
CA LEU A 25 -6.12 -1.09 9.00
C LEU A 25 -5.16 0.08 8.80
N SER A 26 -4.00 -0.01 9.41
CA SER A 26 -2.93 0.95 9.19
C SER A 26 -1.59 0.25 9.07
N VAL A 27 -0.72 0.83 8.26
CA VAL A 27 0.64 0.35 8.03
C VAL A 27 1.59 1.52 8.22
N PHE A 28 2.65 1.30 8.99
CA PHE A 28 3.68 2.31 9.21
C PHE A 28 4.90 1.98 8.36
N ILE A 29 5.39 2.97 7.64
CA ILE A 29 6.59 2.85 6.81
C ILE A 29 7.63 3.84 7.35
N LYS A 30 8.76 3.31 7.80
CA LYS A 30 9.86 4.14 8.29
C LYS A 30 10.47 4.94 7.14
N PRO A 31 11.02 6.13 7.43
CA PRO A 31 11.75 6.88 6.41
C PRO A 31 12.89 6.05 5.86
N ASN A 32 12.99 6.01 4.55
CA ASN A 32 14.13 5.42 3.88
C ASN A 32 14.43 6.22 2.62
N ASN A 33 15.63 6.03 2.08
CA ASN A 33 16.08 6.75 0.90
C ASN A 33 15.36 6.33 -0.38
N PHE A 34 14.58 5.26 -0.33
CA PHE A 34 13.93 4.70 -1.50
C PHE A 34 12.60 5.35 -1.83
N ILE A 35 11.88 5.88 -0.82
CA ILE A 35 10.54 6.45 -1.02
C ILE A 35 10.57 7.63 -1.97
N ASN A 36 11.62 8.46 -1.86
CA ASN A 36 11.79 9.66 -2.68
C ASN A 36 12.65 9.41 -3.93
N SER A 37 13.03 8.16 -4.19
CA SER A 37 13.84 7.82 -5.34
C SER A 37 13.02 7.95 -6.63
N SER A 38 13.58 8.65 -7.61
CA SER A 38 13.00 8.73 -8.94
C SER A 38 13.23 7.47 -9.77
N THR A 39 14.07 6.54 -9.30
CA THR A 39 14.27 5.25 -9.94
C THR A 39 13.15 4.32 -9.49
N ALA A 40 12.22 4.10 -10.35
CA ALA A 40 10.83 3.80 -10.05
C ALA A 40 10.47 2.32 -9.88
N ASN A 41 11.37 1.45 -9.44
CA ASN A 41 11.05 0.01 -9.34
C ASN A 41 10.93 -0.45 -7.90
N ILE A 42 10.32 0.39 -7.05
CA ILE A 42 10.09 0.04 -5.65
C ILE A 42 8.58 -0.10 -5.43
N PHE A 43 8.18 -1.26 -4.95
CA PHE A 43 6.79 -1.59 -4.67
C PHE A 43 6.61 -1.88 -3.20
N TYR A 44 5.49 -1.46 -2.67
CA TYR A 44 5.03 -1.79 -1.33
C TYR A 44 3.81 -2.68 -1.47
N VAL A 45 3.91 -3.88 -0.93
CA VAL A 45 2.80 -4.84 -0.93
C VAL A 45 2.28 -4.94 0.50
N ILE A 46 1.07 -4.46 0.70
CA ILE A 46 0.39 -4.57 1.99
C ILE A 46 -0.47 -5.83 1.95
N VAL A 47 -0.09 -6.81 2.77
CA VAL A 47 -0.82 -8.06 2.90
C VAL A 47 -1.78 -7.92 4.07
N PHE A 48 -3.03 -8.20 3.86
CA PHE A 48 -4.03 -8.14 4.92
C PHE A 48 -4.97 -9.32 4.86
N ARG A 49 -5.41 -9.74 6.05
CA ARG A 49 -6.40 -10.78 6.20
C ARG A 49 -7.79 -10.19 6.01
N TYR A 50 -8.55 -10.83 5.15
CA TYR A 50 -9.93 -10.45 4.88
C TYR A 50 -10.84 -11.61 5.29
N SER A 51 -11.81 -11.31 6.13
CA SER A 51 -12.80 -12.30 6.57
C SER A 51 -14.11 -12.05 5.83
N CYS A 52 -14.60 -13.07 5.16
CA CYS A 52 -15.87 -13.03 4.46
C CYS A 52 -16.58 -14.39 4.66
N ASP A 53 -17.79 -14.36 5.17
CA ASP A 53 -18.63 -15.55 5.37
C ASP A 53 -17.93 -16.69 6.14
N GLY A 54 -17.16 -16.34 7.18
CA GLY A 54 -16.43 -17.30 7.99
C GLY A 54 -15.15 -17.83 7.36
N HIS A 55 -14.84 -17.40 6.15
CA HIS A 55 -13.60 -17.75 5.48
C HIS A 55 -12.60 -16.60 5.57
N MET A 56 -11.34 -16.93 5.86
CA MET A 56 -10.25 -15.96 5.86
C MET A 56 -9.43 -16.12 4.59
N THR A 57 -9.20 -15.01 3.91
CA THR A 57 -8.37 -14.97 2.72
C THR A 57 -7.38 -13.82 2.81
N ASN A 58 -6.23 -13.98 2.20
CA ASN A 58 -5.26 -12.90 2.10
C ASN A 58 -5.56 -12.07 0.86
N ARG A 59 -5.53 -10.76 1.03
CA ARG A 59 -5.60 -9.80 -0.07
C ARG A 59 -4.33 -8.96 -0.08
N PHE A 60 -4.06 -8.36 -1.21
CA PHE A 60 -2.80 -7.65 -1.44
C PHE A 60 -3.09 -6.29 -2.04
N LEU A 61 -2.56 -5.24 -1.40
CA LEU A 61 -2.62 -3.89 -1.94
C LEU A 61 -1.22 -3.55 -2.46
N ILE A 62 -1.11 -3.28 -3.76
CA ILE A 62 0.17 -3.13 -4.44
C ILE A 62 0.35 -1.67 -4.85
N LEU A 63 1.30 -1.00 -4.20
CA LEU A 63 1.58 0.42 -4.41
C LEU A 63 3.01 0.60 -4.88
N GLN A 64 3.20 1.36 -5.93
CA GLN A 64 4.52 1.79 -6.36
C GLN A 64 4.92 3.05 -5.58
N ASN A 65 6.22 3.29 -5.44
CA ASN A 65 6.71 4.46 -4.71
C ASN A 65 6.17 5.78 -5.28
N GLY A 66 5.96 5.86 -6.61
CA GLY A 66 5.35 7.02 -7.23
C GLY A 66 3.91 7.27 -6.78
N ASP A 67 3.13 6.20 -6.60
CA ASP A 67 1.77 6.29 -6.06
C ASP A 67 1.77 6.82 -4.64
N ILE A 68 2.69 6.32 -3.82
CA ILE A 68 2.83 6.74 -2.42
C ILE A 68 3.21 8.22 -2.36
N ASN A 69 4.17 8.65 -3.18
CA ASN A 69 4.58 10.05 -3.25
C ASN A 69 3.41 10.95 -3.67
N ARG A 70 2.64 10.55 -4.66
CA ARG A 70 1.47 11.29 -5.12
C ARG A 70 0.41 11.40 -4.03
N MET A 71 0.12 10.30 -3.35
CA MET A 71 -0.86 10.27 -2.26
C MET A 71 -0.39 11.09 -1.06
N GLN A 72 0.90 11.09 -0.77
CA GLN A 72 1.50 11.87 0.30
C GLN A 72 1.35 13.37 0.03
N HIS A 73 1.68 13.81 -1.18
CA HIS A 73 1.52 15.21 -1.58
C HIS A 73 0.05 15.63 -1.63
N GLY A 74 -0.84 14.70 -1.97
CA GLY A 74 -2.28 14.97 -1.98
C GLY A 74 -2.94 14.97 -0.61
N GLY A 75 -2.21 14.58 0.43
CA GLY A 75 -2.73 14.52 1.80
C GLY A 75 -3.52 13.25 2.12
N TYR A 76 -3.41 12.21 1.30
CA TYR A 76 -4.07 10.92 1.53
C TYR A 76 -3.26 9.99 2.43
N ILE A 77 -2.00 10.30 2.64
CA ILE A 77 -1.09 9.56 3.51
C ILE A 77 -0.54 10.52 4.56
N SER A 78 -0.61 10.12 5.82
CA SER A 78 -0.08 10.90 6.94
C SER A 78 1.43 10.76 7.02
N THR A 79 2.13 11.88 7.17
CA THR A 79 3.59 11.92 7.22
C THR A 79 4.04 12.63 8.49
N SER A 80 5.10 12.09 9.11
CA SER A 80 5.78 12.70 10.25
C SER A 80 7.28 12.48 10.11
N ASP A 81 8.06 13.05 11.03
CA ASP A 81 9.50 12.82 11.06
C ASP A 81 9.85 11.34 11.32
N ALA A 82 8.96 10.61 11.98
CA ALA A 82 9.14 9.19 12.27
C ALA A 82 8.85 8.28 11.09
N GLY A 83 8.15 8.77 10.07
CA GLY A 83 7.78 8.01 8.89
C GLY A 83 6.40 8.36 8.38
N MET A 84 5.79 7.46 7.61
CA MET A 84 4.46 7.67 7.08
C MET A 84 3.52 6.56 7.52
N THR A 85 2.25 6.88 7.62
CA THR A 85 1.19 5.93 7.94
C THR A 85 0.20 5.87 6.79
N ILE A 86 0.02 4.69 6.24
CA ILE A 86 -0.99 4.42 5.23
C ILE A 86 -2.17 3.77 5.93
N LYS A 87 -3.32 4.44 5.88
CA LYS A 87 -4.56 3.96 6.47
C LYS A 87 -5.48 3.49 5.36
N VAL A 88 -6.07 2.33 5.57
CA VAL A 88 -6.99 1.72 4.61
C VAL A 88 -8.29 1.41 5.31
N LYS A 89 -9.39 1.73 4.66
CA LYS A 89 -10.72 1.37 5.15
C LYS A 89 -11.51 0.68 4.05
N GLN A 90 -12.44 -0.14 4.48
CA GLN A 90 -13.38 -0.84 3.61
C GLN A 90 -14.80 -0.53 4.03
N ASP A 91 -15.64 -0.22 3.06
CA ASP A 91 -17.08 -0.11 3.24
C ASP A 91 -17.82 -0.77 2.07
N ASN A 92 -19.15 -0.62 2.00
CA ASN A 92 -19.94 -1.22 0.94
C ASN A 92 -19.65 -0.65 -0.46
N ARG A 93 -18.92 0.45 -0.56
CA ARG A 93 -18.53 1.07 -1.84
C ARG A 93 -17.17 0.59 -2.32
N GLY A 94 -16.35 -0.03 -1.44
CA GLY A 94 -15.05 -0.55 -1.81
C GLY A 94 -13.96 -0.31 -0.78
N LEU A 95 -12.73 -0.30 -1.25
CA LEU A 95 -11.53 -0.13 -0.46
C LEU A 95 -10.93 1.25 -0.73
N PHE A 96 -10.57 1.97 0.34
CA PHE A 96 -10.07 3.34 0.23
C PHE A 96 -8.81 3.52 1.07
N ILE A 97 -7.86 4.26 0.52
CA ILE A 97 -6.76 4.85 1.29
C ILE A 97 -7.26 6.21 1.76
N TYR A 98 -7.16 6.47 3.05
CA TYR A 98 -7.75 7.67 3.63
C TYR A 98 -6.85 8.33 4.66
N ASN A 99 -7.07 9.62 4.86
CA ASN A 99 -6.45 10.39 5.91
C ASN A 99 -7.40 11.54 6.27
N ARG A 100 -7.92 11.51 7.48
CA ARG A 100 -8.94 12.48 7.96
C ARG A 100 -10.16 12.46 7.03
N ASP A 101 -10.48 13.59 6.39
CA ASP A 101 -11.62 13.72 5.48
C ASP A 101 -11.30 13.41 4.01
N LYS A 102 -10.04 13.10 3.71
CA LYS A 102 -9.61 12.74 2.35
C LYS A 102 -9.59 11.24 2.16
N GLN A 103 -10.10 10.80 1.03
CA GLN A 103 -10.03 9.38 0.67
C GLN A 103 -9.85 9.22 -0.84
N GLU A 104 -9.15 8.16 -1.21
CA GLU A 104 -8.95 7.77 -2.60
C GLU A 104 -9.31 6.30 -2.75
N ASP A 105 -10.05 5.97 -3.81
CA ASP A 105 -10.39 4.58 -4.13
C ASP A 105 -9.12 3.79 -4.42
N ALA A 106 -8.93 2.69 -3.70
CA ALA A 106 -7.75 1.83 -3.82
C ALA A 106 -8.03 0.54 -4.57
N THR A 107 -9.21 0.37 -5.15
CA THR A 107 -9.59 -0.87 -5.84
C THR A 107 -8.65 -1.20 -7.00
N TYR A 108 -8.14 -0.19 -7.68
CA TYR A 108 -7.18 -0.37 -8.78
C TYR A 108 -5.92 -1.11 -8.33
N TYR A 109 -5.49 -0.89 -7.07
CA TYR A 109 -4.26 -1.47 -6.53
C TYR A 109 -4.49 -2.84 -5.88
N LEU A 110 -5.75 -3.26 -5.73
CA LEU A 110 -6.09 -4.46 -5.00
C LEU A 110 -5.84 -5.70 -5.85
N ASP A 111 -4.99 -6.59 -5.34
CA ASP A 111 -4.59 -7.84 -6.00
C ASP A 111 -4.07 -7.66 -7.43
N ASN A 112 -3.63 -6.46 -7.77
CA ASN A 112 -3.21 -6.12 -9.12
C ASN A 112 -1.70 -6.35 -9.29
N PHE A 113 -1.31 -7.61 -9.40
CA PHE A 113 0.09 -8.00 -9.55
C PHE A 113 0.68 -7.60 -10.89
N ASP A 114 -0.15 -7.24 -11.87
CA ASP A 114 0.31 -6.72 -13.16
C ASP A 114 1.01 -5.37 -13.02
N LEU A 115 0.81 -4.67 -11.89
CA LEU A 115 1.50 -3.42 -11.62
C LEU A 115 3.02 -3.63 -11.41
N ILE A 116 3.41 -4.81 -10.99
CA ILE A 116 4.82 -5.17 -10.81
C ILE A 116 5.38 -5.64 -12.16
N ARG A 117 6.00 -4.70 -12.85
CA ARG A 117 6.54 -4.95 -14.20
C ARG A 117 7.96 -4.44 -14.34
#